data_28e0187c3edf5c8670b9e7cdb60e02db
#
_entry.id   28e0187c3edf5c8670b9e7cdb60e02db
#
_cell.length_a   1.000
_cell.length_b   1.000
_cell.length_c   1.000
_cell.angle_alpha   90.00
_cell.angle_beta   90.00
_cell.angle_gamma   90.00
#
_symmetry.space_group_name_H-M   'P 1'
#
loop_
_entity.id
_entity.type
_entity.pdbx_description
1 polymer ?
#
loop_
_entity_poly.entity_id
_entity_poly.type
_entity_poly.pdbx_seq_one_letter_code
_entity_poly.pdbx_strand_id
1 'polypeptide(L)'
;MNNRAEKYAQLRAMIPEMRRVRRIHFVGIGGAGMGGIAEVLVNEGYQVSGSDIAENAVTERLAALGARIIIGHSAEAVVNVDVVVVSTAIKADNPEVAAARASRTPIVRRAEMLAELMRYRHGVAIAGTHGKTTTTSLIASVYGQAERDPTFVIGGLLNSAGTNARLGHSRYLIAEADESDASFLHLQPMVSVVTNIEADHMDTYGGDFEKLKTTFVDFLHNLPFYGVAVLCIDDLVVKEIMPRIGRHMVTYGFSDEADVQALNFSQEGPQCRFTVRRKGRDDLDLLLNLPGRHNVLNALAAIAVASEDDIDDAAIVQALAEFQGIGRRFQHLGAFDTPKGEVMLVDDYGHHPSEVAATIKAARAGWPNKRLVMAYQPHRYSRTRDLYEDFVEVLSQVDGLLLLEVYPAGEAPIAGADSRALCRSIRLRGQVDPIYVATPEQLQEILPDVLKDGDLLMTQGAGNIGALARQLASSELGFSDDNKDTISE
;
A
#
# COMPACT_ATOMS: atom_id res chain seq x y z
N MET A 1 36.62 -8.42 -4.01
CA MET A 1 35.18 -8.35 -4.22
C MET A 1 34.72 -7.40 -5.35
N ASN A 2 35.50 -6.43 -5.79
CA ASN A 2 35.13 -5.47 -6.85
C ASN A 2 34.95 -6.04 -8.28
N ASN A 3 35.59 -7.15 -8.63
CA ASN A 3 35.63 -7.61 -10.03
C ASN A 3 34.28 -8.22 -10.54
N ARG A 4 33.40 -8.67 -9.66
CA ARG A 4 32.10 -9.27 -10.04
C ARG A 4 31.02 -8.21 -10.31
N ALA A 5 30.96 -7.18 -9.46
CA ALA A 5 30.05 -6.06 -9.62
C ALA A 5 30.33 -5.24 -10.89
N GLU A 6 31.64 -4.96 -11.15
CA GLU A 6 32.08 -4.28 -12.38
C GLU A 6 31.77 -5.10 -13.64
N LYS A 7 31.96 -6.42 -13.60
CA LYS A 7 31.64 -7.31 -14.72
C LYS A 7 30.11 -7.36 -14.99
N TYR A 8 29.30 -7.36 -13.95
CA TYR A 8 27.82 -7.29 -14.11
C TYR A 8 27.35 -5.91 -14.58
N ALA A 9 27.98 -4.84 -14.12
CA ALA A 9 27.70 -3.48 -14.62
C ALA A 9 28.07 -3.34 -16.11
N GLN A 10 29.22 -3.91 -16.52
CA GLN A 10 29.62 -3.93 -17.92
C GLN A 10 28.68 -4.78 -18.81
N LEU A 11 28.24 -5.95 -18.33
CA LEU A 11 27.27 -6.78 -19.05
C LEU A 11 25.89 -6.09 -19.18
N ARG A 12 25.43 -5.37 -18.15
CA ARG A 12 24.19 -4.54 -18.23
C ARG A 12 24.36 -3.37 -19.22
N ALA A 13 25.52 -2.73 -19.24
CA ALA A 13 25.79 -1.63 -20.18
C ALA A 13 25.84 -2.09 -21.65
N MET A 14 26.09 -3.36 -21.92
CA MET A 14 26.20 -3.90 -23.28
C MET A 14 24.85 -4.28 -23.92
N ILE A 15 23.79 -4.48 -23.12
CA ILE A 15 22.46 -4.84 -23.63
C ILE A 15 21.41 -3.96 -22.97
N PRO A 16 21.02 -2.84 -23.56
CA PRO A 16 19.86 -2.06 -23.11
C PRO A 16 18.63 -2.95 -23.15
N GLU A 17 17.98 -3.15 -22.02
CA GLU A 17 16.86 -4.09 -21.89
C GLU A 17 15.74 -3.78 -22.89
N MET A 18 15.50 -2.49 -23.21
CA MET A 18 14.51 -2.06 -24.20
C MET A 18 15.11 -1.64 -25.56
N ARG A 19 16.32 -2.11 -25.89
CA ARG A 19 16.99 -1.92 -27.20
C ARG A 19 17.00 -0.49 -27.74
N ARG A 20 15.99 -0.14 -28.57
CA ARG A 20 15.91 1.17 -29.26
C ARG A 20 15.31 2.26 -28.42
N VAL A 21 14.57 1.91 -27.36
CA VAL A 21 13.92 2.88 -26.46
C VAL A 21 15.00 3.54 -25.61
N ARG A 22 15.02 4.86 -25.59
CA ARG A 22 15.93 5.68 -24.79
C ARG A 22 15.18 6.78 -24.04
N ARG A 23 14.15 7.35 -24.67
CA ARG A 23 13.38 8.50 -24.19
C ARG A 23 11.98 8.05 -23.84
N ILE A 24 11.67 8.07 -22.57
CA ILE A 24 10.41 7.57 -22.01
C ILE A 24 9.67 8.74 -21.40
N HIS A 25 8.41 8.93 -21.79
CA HIS A 25 7.57 9.99 -21.24
C HIS A 25 6.41 9.41 -20.43
N PHE A 26 6.20 9.94 -19.23
CA PHE A 26 5.14 9.53 -18.31
C PHE A 26 4.05 10.58 -18.22
N VAL A 27 2.80 10.23 -18.51
CA VAL A 27 1.64 11.10 -18.32
C VAL A 27 1.00 10.80 -16.95
N GLY A 28 1.03 11.79 -16.05
CA GLY A 28 0.68 11.62 -14.63
C GLY A 28 1.84 11.05 -13.81
N ILE A 29 3.06 11.55 -14.00
CA ILE A 29 4.30 11.05 -13.40
C ILE A 29 4.33 11.18 -11.87
N GLY A 30 3.59 12.12 -11.29
CA GLY A 30 3.54 12.37 -9.84
C GLY A 30 2.75 11.34 -9.04
N GLY A 31 2.04 10.43 -9.70
CA GLY A 31 1.41 9.30 -9.02
C GLY A 31 2.43 8.32 -8.45
N ALA A 32 2.20 7.78 -7.23
CA ALA A 32 3.15 6.93 -6.53
C ALA A 32 3.66 5.74 -7.38
N GLY A 33 2.76 5.00 -8.03
CA GLY A 33 3.14 3.87 -8.88
C GLY A 33 3.84 4.28 -10.19
N MET A 34 3.47 5.42 -10.78
CA MET A 34 4.11 5.97 -11.97
C MET A 34 5.52 6.47 -11.63
N GLY A 35 5.62 7.27 -10.57
CA GLY A 35 6.89 7.83 -10.11
C GLY A 35 7.90 6.77 -9.70
N GLY A 36 7.48 5.69 -9.06
CA GLY A 36 8.35 4.59 -8.69
C GLY A 36 8.97 3.90 -9.92
N ILE A 37 8.19 3.62 -10.95
CA ILE A 37 8.70 3.05 -12.20
C ILE A 37 9.63 4.05 -12.90
N ALA A 38 9.25 5.33 -12.95
CA ALA A 38 10.05 6.39 -13.53
C ALA A 38 11.42 6.51 -12.84
N GLU A 39 11.47 6.44 -11.50
CA GLU A 39 12.70 6.46 -10.70
C GLU A 39 13.63 5.30 -11.05
N VAL A 40 13.11 4.08 -11.13
CA VAL A 40 13.91 2.91 -11.54
C VAL A 40 14.52 3.14 -12.94
N LEU A 41 13.73 3.63 -13.89
CA LEU A 41 14.20 3.89 -15.26
C LEU A 41 15.23 5.03 -15.35
N VAL A 42 15.08 6.12 -14.58
CA VAL A 42 16.09 7.19 -14.48
C VAL A 42 17.42 6.58 -13.99
N ASN A 43 17.36 5.80 -12.93
CA ASN A 43 18.55 5.17 -12.33
C ASN A 43 19.17 4.10 -13.24
N GLU A 44 18.40 3.49 -14.15
CA GLU A 44 18.92 2.61 -15.22
C GLU A 44 19.53 3.37 -16.40
N GLY A 45 19.47 4.70 -16.39
CA GLY A 45 20.09 5.55 -17.41
C GLY A 45 19.20 5.90 -18.61
N TYR A 46 17.88 5.63 -18.53
CA TYR A 46 16.93 6.14 -19.53
C TYR A 46 16.72 7.65 -19.38
N GLN A 47 16.47 8.33 -20.49
CA GLN A 47 16.04 9.72 -20.48
C GLN A 47 14.55 9.78 -20.18
N VAL A 48 14.22 10.04 -18.93
CA VAL A 48 12.83 10.10 -18.48
C VAL A 48 12.33 11.54 -18.48
N SER A 49 11.15 11.72 -19.02
CA SER A 49 10.35 12.94 -18.88
C SER A 49 8.93 12.59 -18.43
N GLY A 50 8.23 13.54 -17.89
CA GLY A 50 6.81 13.32 -17.57
C GLY A 50 6.09 14.60 -17.23
N SER A 51 4.77 14.51 -17.32
CA SER A 51 3.84 15.59 -17.02
C SER A 51 2.96 15.23 -15.82
N ASP A 52 2.54 16.25 -15.07
CA ASP A 52 1.49 16.13 -14.05
C ASP A 52 0.70 17.42 -13.94
N ILE A 53 -0.49 17.38 -13.34
CA ILE A 53 -1.34 18.55 -13.15
C ILE A 53 -0.82 19.51 -12.07
N ALA A 54 -0.01 19.01 -11.12
CA ALA A 54 0.55 19.76 -10.01
C ALA A 54 1.92 19.23 -9.59
N GLU A 55 2.71 20.08 -8.97
CA GLU A 55 3.94 19.68 -8.28
C GLU A 55 3.60 18.91 -6.98
N ASN A 56 4.42 17.92 -6.68
CA ASN A 56 4.34 17.14 -5.44
C ASN A 56 5.70 16.52 -5.11
N ALA A 57 5.83 15.89 -3.94
CA ALA A 57 7.08 15.29 -3.48
C ALA A 57 7.68 14.23 -4.44
N VAL A 58 6.84 13.56 -5.25
CA VAL A 58 7.31 12.60 -6.26
C VAL A 58 7.93 13.32 -7.45
N THR A 59 7.28 14.34 -7.97
CA THR A 59 7.79 15.15 -9.09
C THR A 59 9.08 15.89 -8.73
N GLU A 60 9.16 16.47 -7.52
CA GLU A 60 10.37 17.13 -7.00
C GLU A 60 11.55 16.15 -6.91
N ARG A 61 11.31 14.95 -6.35
CA ARG A 61 12.35 13.91 -6.23
C ARG A 61 12.82 13.43 -7.61
N LEU A 62 11.92 13.18 -8.55
CA LEU A 62 12.28 12.78 -9.91
C LEU A 62 13.07 13.86 -10.64
N ALA A 63 12.71 15.15 -10.48
CA ALA A 63 13.48 16.25 -11.01
C ALA A 63 14.90 16.30 -10.44
N ALA A 64 15.05 16.09 -9.13
CA ALA A 64 16.37 16.00 -8.48
C ALA A 64 17.22 14.83 -8.99
N LEU A 65 16.60 13.74 -9.43
CA LEU A 65 17.26 12.59 -10.05
C LEU A 65 17.59 12.80 -11.54
N GLY A 66 17.15 13.91 -12.14
CA GLY A 66 17.45 14.27 -13.54
C GLY A 66 16.32 13.99 -14.53
N ALA A 67 15.12 13.61 -14.08
CA ALA A 67 13.95 13.56 -14.95
C ALA A 67 13.47 14.97 -15.34
N ARG A 68 13.00 15.14 -16.58
CA ARG A 68 12.38 16.37 -17.02
C ARG A 68 10.89 16.40 -16.65
N ILE A 69 10.53 17.22 -15.67
CA ILE A 69 9.13 17.38 -15.22
C ILE A 69 8.47 18.57 -15.91
N ILE A 70 7.21 18.38 -16.31
CA ILE A 70 6.36 19.39 -16.96
C ILE A 70 5.06 19.49 -16.16
N ILE A 71 4.70 20.70 -15.73
CA ILE A 71 3.41 20.93 -15.08
C ILE A 71 2.39 21.34 -16.13
N GLY A 72 1.25 20.63 -16.12
CA GLY A 72 0.25 20.68 -17.19
C GLY A 72 0.50 19.63 -18.27
N HIS A 73 -0.47 19.49 -19.18
CA HIS A 73 -0.42 18.54 -20.28
C HIS A 73 -0.38 19.28 -21.63
N SER A 74 0.57 18.94 -22.49
CA SER A 74 0.67 19.55 -23.83
C SER A 74 1.19 18.55 -24.87
N ALA A 75 0.78 18.73 -26.14
CA ALA A 75 1.21 17.88 -27.24
C ALA A 75 2.74 17.94 -27.48
N GLU A 76 3.37 19.07 -27.13
CA GLU A 76 4.81 19.29 -27.28
C GLU A 76 5.64 18.42 -26.33
N ALA A 77 5.06 18.00 -25.20
CA ALA A 77 5.74 17.18 -24.20
C ALA A 77 6.20 15.81 -24.76
N VAL A 78 5.48 15.28 -25.75
CA VAL A 78 5.76 13.97 -26.35
C VAL A 78 6.50 14.04 -27.69
N VAL A 79 7.00 15.21 -28.05
CA VAL A 79 7.84 15.35 -29.26
C VAL A 79 9.18 14.66 -29.05
N ASN A 80 9.57 13.80 -29.99
CA ASN A 80 10.83 13.04 -29.96
C ASN A 80 10.97 12.07 -28.77
N VAL A 81 9.90 11.52 -28.22
CA VAL A 81 9.94 10.42 -27.27
C VAL A 81 9.78 9.06 -28.00
N ASP A 82 10.33 8.00 -27.41
CA ASP A 82 10.32 6.68 -28.02
C ASP A 82 9.12 5.86 -27.54
N VAL A 83 8.59 6.15 -26.34
CA VAL A 83 7.39 5.54 -25.74
C VAL A 83 6.73 6.49 -24.77
N VAL A 84 5.41 6.44 -24.68
CA VAL A 84 4.59 7.17 -23.71
C VAL A 84 3.96 6.17 -22.74
N VAL A 85 4.15 6.38 -21.44
CA VAL A 85 3.57 5.57 -20.36
C VAL A 85 2.37 6.31 -19.78
N VAL A 86 1.24 5.62 -19.67
CA VAL A 86 0.00 6.20 -19.13
C VAL A 86 -0.54 5.38 -17.96
N SER A 87 -1.17 6.06 -16.99
CA SER A 87 -1.99 5.39 -15.97
C SER A 87 -3.44 5.28 -16.43
N THR A 88 -4.22 4.44 -15.76
CA THR A 88 -5.67 4.29 -16.00
C THR A 88 -6.47 5.56 -15.71
N ALA A 89 -5.93 6.48 -14.90
CA ALA A 89 -6.54 7.78 -14.61
C ALA A 89 -6.50 8.76 -15.80
N ILE A 90 -5.62 8.52 -16.79
CA ILE A 90 -5.43 9.40 -17.94
C ILE A 90 -6.49 9.08 -19.00
N LYS A 91 -7.30 10.11 -19.34
CA LYS A 91 -8.36 9.99 -20.34
C LYS A 91 -7.79 9.95 -21.76
N ALA A 92 -8.55 9.35 -22.68
CA ALA A 92 -8.16 9.17 -24.08
C ALA A 92 -8.04 10.51 -24.86
N ASP A 93 -8.67 11.57 -24.39
CA ASP A 93 -8.66 12.94 -24.96
C ASP A 93 -7.52 13.81 -24.43
N ASN A 94 -6.66 13.27 -23.54
CA ASN A 94 -5.46 13.96 -23.08
C ASN A 94 -4.59 14.37 -24.27
N PRO A 95 -4.11 15.64 -24.37
CA PRO A 95 -3.38 16.15 -25.53
C PRO A 95 -2.09 15.39 -25.83
N GLU A 96 -1.40 14.88 -24.83
CA GLU A 96 -0.18 14.08 -24.99
C GLU A 96 -0.49 12.70 -25.58
N VAL A 97 -1.57 12.05 -25.11
CA VAL A 97 -2.06 10.77 -25.65
C VAL A 97 -2.51 10.93 -27.10
N ALA A 98 -3.22 12.02 -27.42
CA ALA A 98 -3.66 12.32 -28.78
C ALA A 98 -2.46 12.56 -29.72
N ALA A 99 -1.46 13.34 -29.29
CA ALA A 99 -0.25 13.62 -30.05
C ALA A 99 0.60 12.34 -30.27
N ALA A 100 0.76 11.50 -29.25
CA ALA A 100 1.47 10.23 -29.37
C ALA A 100 0.81 9.30 -30.38
N ARG A 101 -0.53 9.22 -30.38
CA ARG A 101 -1.28 8.46 -31.40
C ARG A 101 -1.06 9.00 -32.81
N ALA A 102 -1.12 10.34 -32.98
CA ALA A 102 -0.93 10.99 -34.27
C ALA A 102 0.48 10.73 -34.83
N SER A 103 1.51 10.74 -33.98
CA SER A 103 2.91 10.46 -34.34
C SER A 103 3.23 8.96 -34.41
N ARG A 104 2.29 8.07 -34.09
CA ARG A 104 2.48 6.61 -33.96
C ARG A 104 3.55 6.23 -32.94
N THR A 105 3.75 7.07 -31.92
CA THR A 105 4.59 6.72 -30.78
C THR A 105 3.87 5.66 -29.94
N PRO A 106 4.53 4.55 -29.59
CA PRO A 106 3.94 3.54 -28.72
C PRO A 106 3.42 4.13 -27.41
N ILE A 107 2.20 3.73 -27.04
CA ILE A 107 1.58 4.10 -25.76
C ILE A 107 1.40 2.79 -24.98
N VAL A 108 2.00 2.71 -23.81
CA VAL A 108 1.94 1.55 -22.91
C VAL A 108 1.33 1.94 -21.57
N ARG A 109 0.66 1.01 -20.93
CA ARG A 109 0.14 1.21 -19.58
C ARG A 109 1.25 1.10 -18.54
N ARG A 110 1.03 1.69 -17.37
CA ARG A 110 1.93 1.58 -16.20
C ARG A 110 2.34 0.13 -15.92
N ALA A 111 1.38 -0.79 -15.91
CA ALA A 111 1.63 -2.20 -15.62
C ALA A 111 2.43 -2.91 -16.74
N GLU A 112 2.24 -2.53 -18.00
CA GLU A 112 3.05 -3.05 -19.11
C GLU A 112 4.51 -2.61 -18.98
N MET A 113 4.76 -1.36 -18.56
CA MET A 113 6.12 -0.89 -18.30
C MET A 113 6.74 -1.61 -17.10
N LEU A 114 5.98 -1.84 -16.04
CA LEU A 114 6.44 -2.64 -14.89
C LEU A 114 6.74 -4.09 -15.31
N ALA A 115 5.93 -4.67 -16.17
CA ALA A 115 6.16 -6.00 -16.73
C ALA A 115 7.46 -6.07 -17.54
N GLU A 116 7.79 -5.03 -18.32
CA GLU A 116 9.07 -4.96 -19.02
C GLU A 116 10.26 -4.87 -18.05
N LEU A 117 10.16 -4.11 -16.97
CA LEU A 117 11.18 -4.09 -15.91
C LEU A 117 11.34 -5.46 -15.24
N MET A 118 10.25 -6.24 -15.12
CA MET A 118 10.24 -7.57 -14.51
C MET A 118 10.79 -8.66 -15.44
N ARG A 119 10.66 -8.50 -16.76
CA ARG A 119 10.94 -9.51 -17.80
C ARG A 119 12.31 -10.17 -17.70
N TYR A 120 13.34 -9.40 -17.30
CA TYR A 120 14.72 -9.86 -17.22
C TYR A 120 15.23 -10.00 -15.78
N ARG A 121 14.30 -10.03 -14.83
CA ARG A 121 14.60 -10.12 -13.41
C ARG A 121 13.91 -11.31 -12.76
N HIS A 122 14.38 -11.67 -11.58
CA HIS A 122 13.66 -12.59 -10.72
C HIS A 122 12.52 -11.80 -10.04
N GLY A 123 11.37 -11.75 -10.70
CA GLY A 123 10.23 -10.97 -10.25
C GLY A 123 9.49 -11.65 -9.10
N VAL A 124 9.21 -10.89 -8.05
CA VAL A 124 8.30 -11.25 -6.97
C VAL A 124 7.12 -10.30 -7.04
N ALA A 125 5.93 -10.79 -7.37
CA ALA A 125 4.72 -9.99 -7.53
C ALA A 125 3.74 -10.26 -6.38
N ILE A 126 3.32 -9.21 -5.70
CA ILE A 126 2.43 -9.31 -4.53
C ILE A 126 1.04 -8.81 -4.91
N ALA A 127 0.10 -9.73 -5.04
CA ALA A 127 -1.31 -9.49 -5.33
C ALA A 127 -2.20 -9.75 -4.10
N GLY A 128 -3.46 -9.35 -4.23
CA GLY A 128 -4.51 -9.51 -3.23
C GLY A 128 -5.23 -8.21 -2.97
N THR A 129 -6.42 -8.26 -2.44
CA THR A 129 -7.22 -7.05 -2.19
C THR A 129 -6.54 -6.15 -1.15
N HIS A 130 -6.08 -6.73 -0.04
CA HIS A 130 -5.45 -6.00 1.07
C HIS A 130 -4.07 -6.54 1.42
N GLY A 131 -3.22 -5.71 2.05
CA GLY A 131 -1.92 -6.11 2.56
C GLY A 131 -0.77 -6.07 1.54
N LYS A 132 -1.02 -5.79 0.25
CA LYS A 132 0.00 -5.72 -0.81
C LYS A 132 1.21 -4.86 -0.40
N THR A 133 0.98 -3.61 -0.09
CA THR A 133 2.03 -2.64 0.28
C THR A 133 2.88 -3.12 1.46
N THR A 134 2.22 -3.62 2.51
CA THR A 134 2.92 -4.11 3.71
C THR A 134 3.76 -5.35 3.39
N THR A 135 3.20 -6.32 2.69
CA THR A 135 3.90 -7.55 2.30
C THR A 135 5.09 -7.25 1.39
N THR A 136 4.92 -6.39 0.37
CA THR A 136 6.00 -5.96 -0.54
C THR A 136 7.13 -5.30 0.25
N SER A 137 6.80 -4.43 1.21
CA SER A 137 7.77 -3.73 2.05
C SER A 137 8.53 -4.67 2.97
N LEU A 138 7.85 -5.65 3.57
CA LEU A 138 8.47 -6.67 4.43
C LEU A 138 9.42 -7.55 3.62
N ILE A 139 9.02 -8.02 2.43
CA ILE A 139 9.90 -8.78 1.54
C ILE A 139 11.12 -7.94 1.15
N ALA A 140 10.93 -6.69 0.72
CA ALA A 140 12.02 -5.80 0.35
C ALA A 140 13.00 -5.57 1.52
N SER A 141 12.49 -5.44 2.75
CA SER A 141 13.31 -5.28 3.97
C SER A 141 14.10 -6.55 4.30
N VAL A 142 13.48 -7.73 4.21
CA VAL A 142 14.16 -9.02 4.43
C VAL A 142 15.28 -9.23 3.40
N TYR A 143 15.01 -8.95 2.11
CA TYR A 143 16.02 -9.06 1.05
C TYR A 143 17.14 -8.03 1.21
N GLY A 144 16.81 -6.81 1.67
CA GLY A 144 17.80 -5.78 2.01
C GLY A 144 18.72 -6.22 3.14
N GLN A 145 18.14 -6.77 4.23
CA GLN A 145 18.88 -7.28 5.39
C GLN A 145 19.78 -8.46 5.03
N ALA A 146 19.33 -9.31 4.11
CA ALA A 146 20.11 -10.43 3.58
C ALA A 146 21.17 -10.01 2.52
N GLU A 147 21.44 -8.71 2.37
CA GLU A 147 22.38 -8.15 1.39
C GLU A 147 22.06 -8.54 -0.07
N ARG A 148 20.79 -8.88 -0.37
CA ARG A 148 20.35 -9.22 -1.72
C ARG A 148 20.13 -8.01 -2.61
N ASP A 149 20.08 -6.80 -2.03
CA ASP A 149 19.92 -5.50 -2.71
C ASP A 149 18.87 -5.52 -3.85
N PRO A 150 17.58 -5.72 -3.54
CA PRO A 150 16.54 -5.82 -4.56
C PRO A 150 16.19 -4.47 -5.18
N THR A 151 15.74 -4.49 -6.44
CA THR A 151 14.91 -3.42 -6.99
C THR A 151 13.50 -3.60 -6.42
N PHE A 152 12.87 -2.51 -5.95
CA PHE A 152 11.49 -2.59 -5.50
C PHE A 152 10.64 -1.41 -6.00
N VAL A 153 9.34 -1.67 -6.18
CA VAL A 153 8.30 -0.68 -6.51
C VAL A 153 7.11 -0.94 -5.61
N ILE A 154 6.84 -0.03 -4.68
CA ILE A 154 5.86 -0.16 -3.60
C ILE A 154 4.84 0.97 -3.72
N GLY A 155 3.56 0.71 -3.43
CA GLY A 155 2.49 1.71 -3.44
C GLY A 155 2.55 2.74 -2.30
N GLY A 156 3.36 2.48 -1.26
CA GLY A 156 3.56 3.35 -0.10
C GLY A 156 5.04 3.69 0.12
N LEU A 157 5.29 4.68 0.99
CA LEU A 157 6.65 5.06 1.39
C LEU A 157 7.21 4.05 2.40
N LEU A 158 8.28 3.36 2.05
CA LEU A 158 9.03 2.50 2.98
C LEU A 158 9.92 3.39 3.87
N ASN A 159 9.62 3.47 5.16
CA ASN A 159 10.26 4.40 6.09
C ASN A 159 11.79 4.20 6.18
N SER A 160 12.26 2.96 6.22
CA SER A 160 13.69 2.64 6.29
C SER A 160 14.48 3.06 5.04
N ALA A 161 13.83 3.09 3.87
CA ALA A 161 14.43 3.50 2.61
C ALA A 161 14.17 4.98 2.28
N GLY A 162 13.22 5.63 2.93
CA GLY A 162 12.78 7.00 2.62
C GLY A 162 12.19 7.17 1.22
N THR A 163 11.82 6.07 0.56
CA THR A 163 11.32 6.05 -0.82
C THR A 163 10.28 4.95 -1.04
N ASN A 164 9.47 5.08 -2.07
CA ASN A 164 8.54 4.04 -2.52
C ASN A 164 9.09 3.19 -3.69
N ALA A 165 10.27 3.52 -4.22
CA ALA A 165 10.94 2.72 -5.22
C ALA A 165 12.46 2.91 -5.12
N ARG A 166 13.21 1.86 -5.45
CA ARG A 166 14.66 1.90 -5.51
C ARG A 166 15.19 0.91 -6.54
N LEU A 167 16.17 1.31 -7.33
CA LEU A 167 16.94 0.41 -8.17
C LEU A 167 18.01 -0.28 -7.32
N GLY A 168 17.95 -1.60 -7.20
CA GLY A 168 18.97 -2.45 -6.61
C GLY A 168 19.93 -3.01 -7.68
N HIS A 169 21.06 -3.52 -7.23
CA HIS A 169 22.10 -4.10 -8.11
C HIS A 169 21.89 -5.59 -8.39
N SER A 170 20.97 -6.25 -7.69
CA SER A 170 20.70 -7.66 -7.85
C SER A 170 19.69 -7.95 -8.97
N ARG A 171 19.47 -9.24 -9.21
CA ARG A 171 18.46 -9.71 -10.17
C ARG A 171 17.02 -9.59 -9.68
N TYR A 172 16.79 -9.32 -8.39
CA TYR A 172 15.46 -9.33 -7.80
C TYR A 172 14.71 -8.04 -8.11
N LEU A 173 13.41 -8.19 -8.46
CA LEU A 173 12.46 -7.09 -8.55
C LEU A 173 11.21 -7.47 -7.76
N ILE A 174 10.92 -6.72 -6.72
CA ILE A 174 9.78 -6.92 -5.82
C ILE A 174 8.77 -5.81 -6.09
N ALA A 175 7.55 -6.16 -6.48
CA ALA A 175 6.56 -5.16 -6.87
C ALA A 175 5.14 -5.57 -6.49
N GLU A 176 4.30 -4.57 -6.23
CA GLU A 176 2.87 -4.77 -6.09
C GLU A 176 2.23 -5.10 -7.44
N ALA A 177 1.32 -6.06 -7.42
CA ALA A 177 0.50 -6.50 -8.54
C ALA A 177 -0.94 -6.01 -8.34
N ASP A 178 -1.37 -5.04 -9.16
CA ASP A 178 -2.62 -4.32 -8.99
C ASP A 178 -3.77 -5.05 -9.69
N GLU A 179 -4.71 -5.57 -8.92
CA GLU A 179 -5.92 -6.24 -9.41
C GLU A 179 -7.04 -5.26 -9.75
N SER A 180 -6.98 -4.01 -9.27
CA SER A 180 -8.08 -3.06 -9.34
C SER A 180 -8.56 -2.75 -10.77
N ASP A 181 -7.67 -2.86 -11.76
CA ASP A 181 -7.92 -2.71 -13.18
C ASP A 181 -7.54 -3.96 -14.01
N ALA A 182 -7.33 -5.10 -13.35
CA ALA A 182 -6.82 -6.35 -13.90
C ALA A 182 -5.44 -6.24 -14.57
N SER A 183 -4.70 -5.16 -14.34
CA SER A 183 -3.41 -4.89 -14.98
C SER A 183 -2.28 -5.82 -14.51
N PHE A 184 -2.44 -6.46 -13.35
CA PHE A 184 -1.50 -7.48 -12.86
C PHE A 184 -1.34 -8.67 -13.82
N LEU A 185 -2.29 -8.91 -14.71
CA LEU A 185 -2.19 -9.95 -15.76
C LEU A 185 -1.04 -9.70 -16.75
N HIS A 186 -0.52 -8.49 -16.86
CA HIS A 186 0.66 -8.21 -17.68
C HIS A 186 1.98 -8.73 -17.06
N LEU A 187 2.01 -8.91 -15.74
CA LEU A 187 3.22 -9.33 -15.02
C LEU A 187 3.55 -10.81 -15.28
N GLN A 188 4.83 -11.11 -15.35
CA GLN A 188 5.37 -12.48 -15.50
C GLN A 188 6.40 -12.75 -14.40
N PRO A 189 5.97 -12.92 -13.15
CA PRO A 189 6.86 -13.13 -12.03
C PRO A 189 7.40 -14.57 -11.95
N MET A 190 8.44 -14.76 -11.14
CA MET A 190 8.92 -16.08 -10.70
C MET A 190 8.23 -16.53 -9.42
N VAL A 191 7.86 -15.58 -8.56
CA VAL A 191 7.12 -15.81 -7.33
C VAL A 191 5.91 -14.88 -7.32
N SER A 192 4.72 -15.41 -7.07
CA SER A 192 3.49 -14.64 -6.88
C SER A 192 2.95 -14.87 -5.49
N VAL A 193 2.67 -13.80 -4.76
CA VAL A 193 1.98 -13.85 -3.47
C VAL A 193 0.52 -13.44 -3.68
N VAL A 194 -0.41 -14.17 -3.05
CA VAL A 194 -1.82 -13.74 -2.93
C VAL A 194 -2.18 -13.68 -1.45
N THR A 195 -2.46 -12.49 -0.97
CA THR A 195 -2.73 -12.24 0.45
C THR A 195 -4.17 -12.57 0.84
N ASN A 196 -5.13 -12.12 0.07
CA ASN A 196 -6.57 -12.33 0.25
C ASN A 196 -7.31 -11.92 -1.03
N ILE A 197 -8.57 -12.34 -1.17
CA ILE A 197 -9.44 -11.97 -2.29
C ILE A 197 -10.81 -11.57 -1.74
N GLU A 198 -11.14 -10.29 -1.81
CA GLU A 198 -12.43 -9.73 -1.42
C GLU A 198 -13.12 -9.04 -2.61
N ALA A 199 -14.42 -8.81 -2.49
CA ALA A 199 -15.21 -8.17 -3.54
C ALA A 199 -15.00 -6.65 -3.52
N ASP A 200 -13.83 -6.19 -3.94
CA ASP A 200 -13.53 -4.77 -4.21
C ASP A 200 -13.30 -4.55 -5.72
N HIS A 201 -13.40 -3.31 -6.18
CA HIS A 201 -13.22 -2.93 -7.59
C HIS A 201 -14.11 -3.73 -8.57
N MET A 202 -15.32 -4.12 -8.14
CA MET A 202 -16.21 -5.00 -8.89
C MET A 202 -16.64 -4.44 -10.25
N ASP A 203 -16.59 -3.13 -10.46
CA ASP A 203 -16.87 -2.50 -11.76
C ASP A 203 -15.93 -3.01 -12.86
N THR A 204 -14.66 -3.26 -12.53
CA THR A 204 -13.66 -3.86 -13.45
C THR A 204 -14.05 -5.26 -13.90
N TYR A 205 -14.71 -5.99 -13.03
CA TYR A 205 -15.12 -7.38 -13.26
C TYR A 205 -16.58 -7.52 -13.66
N GLY A 206 -17.28 -6.40 -13.93
CA GLY A 206 -18.69 -6.38 -14.34
C GLY A 206 -19.65 -6.81 -13.23
N GLY A 207 -19.28 -6.64 -11.96
CA GLY A 207 -20.07 -7.07 -10.81
C GLY A 207 -20.00 -8.57 -10.52
N ASP A 208 -19.17 -9.34 -11.26
CA ASP A 208 -19.07 -10.79 -11.16
C ASP A 208 -17.85 -11.21 -10.33
N PHE A 209 -18.07 -11.70 -9.11
CA PHE A 209 -17.03 -12.16 -8.21
C PHE A 209 -16.30 -13.41 -8.72
N GLU A 210 -16.96 -14.30 -9.44
CA GLU A 210 -16.31 -15.46 -10.07
C GLU A 210 -15.31 -15.03 -11.16
N LYS A 211 -15.60 -13.95 -11.85
CA LYS A 211 -14.66 -13.37 -12.82
C LYS A 211 -13.42 -12.82 -12.11
N LEU A 212 -13.57 -12.16 -10.96
CA LEU A 212 -12.43 -11.73 -10.15
C LEU A 212 -11.58 -12.94 -9.72
N LYS A 213 -12.19 -13.98 -9.14
CA LYS A 213 -11.50 -15.21 -8.74
C LYS A 213 -10.75 -15.87 -9.92
N THR A 214 -11.41 -15.93 -11.07
CA THR A 214 -10.78 -16.46 -12.29
C THR A 214 -9.58 -15.63 -12.74
N THR A 215 -9.67 -14.31 -12.64
CA THR A 215 -8.56 -13.41 -12.98
C THR A 215 -7.35 -13.60 -12.06
N PHE A 216 -7.54 -13.90 -10.76
CA PHE A 216 -6.44 -14.31 -9.87
C PHE A 216 -5.83 -15.65 -10.28
N VAL A 217 -6.62 -16.62 -10.69
CA VAL A 217 -6.11 -17.89 -11.23
C VAL A 217 -5.28 -17.66 -12.49
N ASP A 218 -5.76 -16.83 -13.42
CA ASP A 218 -5.04 -16.47 -14.63
C ASP A 218 -3.72 -15.75 -14.33
N PHE A 219 -3.71 -14.84 -13.35
CA PHE A 219 -2.49 -14.21 -12.87
C PHE A 219 -1.47 -15.23 -12.33
N LEU A 220 -1.91 -16.20 -11.53
CA LEU A 220 -1.05 -17.26 -11.02
C LEU A 220 -0.55 -18.21 -12.12
N HIS A 221 -1.28 -18.35 -13.22
CA HIS A 221 -0.84 -19.11 -14.38
C HIS A 221 0.21 -18.37 -15.22
N ASN A 222 0.44 -17.07 -15.02
CA ASN A 222 1.58 -16.35 -15.60
C ASN A 222 2.94 -16.76 -14.97
N LEU A 223 2.94 -17.43 -13.82
CA LEU A 223 4.12 -18.09 -13.29
C LEU A 223 4.65 -19.14 -14.29
N PRO A 224 5.98 -19.24 -14.47
CA PRO A 224 6.55 -20.35 -15.21
C PRO A 224 6.26 -21.68 -14.48
N PHE A 225 6.43 -22.81 -15.18
CA PHE A 225 6.14 -24.13 -14.60
C PHE A 225 6.97 -24.46 -13.35
N TYR A 226 8.09 -23.77 -13.16
CA TYR A 226 9.00 -23.87 -12.00
C TYR A 226 8.85 -22.67 -11.03
N GLY A 227 7.89 -21.79 -11.26
CA GLY A 227 7.60 -20.68 -10.37
C GLY A 227 6.76 -21.11 -9.18
N VAL A 228 6.66 -20.23 -8.18
CA VAL A 228 6.03 -20.51 -6.89
C VAL A 228 4.88 -19.55 -6.63
N ALA A 229 3.72 -20.10 -6.26
CA ALA A 229 2.57 -19.37 -5.74
C ALA A 229 2.57 -19.42 -4.20
N VAL A 230 2.70 -18.29 -3.52
CA VAL A 230 2.67 -18.15 -2.06
C VAL A 230 1.27 -17.67 -1.65
N LEU A 231 0.50 -18.50 -0.94
CA LEU A 231 -0.94 -18.35 -0.78
C LEU A 231 -1.38 -18.33 0.69
N CYS A 232 -2.18 -17.34 1.07
CA CYS A 232 -2.78 -17.27 2.41
C CYS A 232 -3.97 -18.23 2.51
N ILE A 233 -3.81 -19.36 3.23
CA ILE A 233 -4.91 -20.32 3.38
C ILE A 233 -5.91 -19.94 4.49
N ASP A 234 -5.63 -18.92 5.26
CA ASP A 234 -6.60 -18.36 6.21
C ASP A 234 -7.69 -17.55 5.48
N ASP A 235 -7.45 -17.15 4.24
CA ASP A 235 -8.46 -16.56 3.37
C ASP A 235 -9.26 -17.66 2.65
N LEU A 236 -10.58 -17.63 2.84
CA LEU A 236 -11.46 -18.68 2.32
C LEU A 236 -11.53 -18.69 0.80
N VAL A 237 -11.46 -17.53 0.16
CA VAL A 237 -11.52 -17.41 -1.30
C VAL A 237 -10.21 -17.84 -1.94
N VAL A 238 -9.07 -17.50 -1.33
CA VAL A 238 -7.76 -18.04 -1.74
C VAL A 238 -7.76 -19.55 -1.64
N LYS A 239 -8.23 -20.12 -0.52
CA LYS A 239 -8.35 -21.57 -0.32
C LYS A 239 -9.28 -22.22 -1.36
N GLU A 240 -10.37 -21.56 -1.74
CA GLU A 240 -11.33 -22.03 -2.76
C GLU A 240 -10.70 -22.14 -4.16
N ILE A 241 -9.84 -21.18 -4.55
CA ILE A 241 -9.25 -21.19 -5.90
C ILE A 241 -8.03 -22.11 -6.02
N MET A 242 -7.40 -22.57 -4.93
CA MET A 242 -6.20 -23.41 -4.94
C MET A 242 -6.32 -24.64 -5.84
N PRO A 243 -7.43 -25.40 -5.87
CA PRO A 243 -7.55 -26.59 -6.75
C PRO A 243 -7.47 -26.26 -8.25
N ARG A 244 -7.61 -24.99 -8.63
CA ARG A 244 -7.54 -24.51 -10.01
C ARG A 244 -6.12 -24.11 -10.44
N ILE A 245 -5.14 -24.09 -9.48
CA ILE A 245 -3.78 -23.58 -9.69
C ILE A 245 -2.85 -24.72 -10.06
N GLY A 246 -2.39 -24.76 -11.31
CA GLY A 246 -1.45 -25.77 -11.81
C GLY A 246 0.01 -25.36 -11.63
N ARG A 247 0.39 -24.83 -10.45
CA ARG A 247 1.76 -24.38 -10.13
C ARG A 247 2.16 -24.93 -8.77
N HIS A 248 3.48 -24.91 -8.48
CA HIS A 248 3.95 -25.19 -7.13
C HIS A 248 3.40 -24.15 -6.16
N MET A 249 2.87 -24.60 -5.02
CA MET A 249 2.26 -23.76 -4.02
C MET A 249 2.98 -23.90 -2.68
N VAL A 250 3.19 -22.78 -2.01
CA VAL A 250 3.58 -22.68 -0.60
C VAL A 250 2.49 -21.93 0.12
N THR A 251 1.89 -22.56 1.12
CA THR A 251 0.77 -22.00 1.87
C THR A 251 1.25 -21.35 3.17
N TYR A 252 0.61 -20.28 3.58
CA TYR A 252 0.89 -19.65 4.87
C TYR A 252 -0.39 -19.24 5.60
N GLY A 253 -0.31 -19.19 6.93
CA GLY A 253 -1.43 -18.80 7.78
C GLY A 253 -1.25 -19.18 9.23
N PHE A 254 -2.31 -18.99 10.00
CA PHE A 254 -2.42 -19.54 11.36
C PHE A 254 -2.99 -20.96 11.35
N SER A 255 -3.63 -21.35 10.24
CA SER A 255 -4.15 -22.71 10.06
C SER A 255 -3.04 -23.74 10.21
N ASP A 256 -3.36 -24.89 10.84
CA ASP A 256 -2.46 -26.05 10.97
C ASP A 256 -2.19 -26.78 9.65
N GLU A 257 -2.95 -26.46 8.60
CA GLU A 257 -2.74 -26.94 7.24
C GLU A 257 -1.65 -26.13 6.49
N ALA A 258 -1.18 -24.98 7.03
CA ALA A 258 -0.21 -24.12 6.36
C ALA A 258 1.20 -24.70 6.37
N ASP A 259 1.94 -24.56 5.26
CA ASP A 259 3.36 -24.92 5.17
C ASP A 259 4.23 -23.97 6.02
N VAL A 260 3.80 -22.70 6.12
CA VAL A 260 4.42 -21.67 6.96
C VAL A 260 3.36 -21.18 7.95
N GLN A 261 3.41 -21.71 9.18
CA GLN A 261 2.37 -21.53 10.19
C GLN A 261 2.80 -20.58 11.31
N ALA A 262 1.96 -19.61 11.70
CA ALA A 262 2.15 -18.83 12.92
C ALA A 262 1.51 -19.53 14.13
N LEU A 263 2.28 -19.62 15.20
CA LEU A 263 1.92 -20.19 16.51
C LEU A 263 2.19 -19.17 17.62
N ASN A 264 1.61 -19.38 18.80
CA ASN A 264 1.93 -18.61 20.01
C ASN A 264 1.83 -17.08 19.84
N PHE A 265 0.86 -16.62 19.02
CA PHE A 265 0.67 -15.21 18.75
C PHE A 265 0.30 -14.42 20.00
N SER A 266 1.00 -13.33 20.23
CA SER A 266 0.67 -12.30 21.22
C SER A 266 0.99 -10.91 20.67
N GLN A 267 0.29 -9.90 21.17
CA GLN A 267 0.54 -8.51 20.81
C GLN A 267 0.68 -7.65 22.08
N GLU A 268 1.69 -6.81 22.12
CA GLU A 268 1.92 -5.80 23.16
C GLU A 268 2.27 -4.46 22.51
N GLY A 269 1.39 -3.47 22.69
CA GLY A 269 1.52 -2.19 21.99
C GLY A 269 1.65 -2.37 20.47
N PRO A 270 2.68 -1.76 19.86
CA PRO A 270 2.89 -1.84 18.40
C PRO A 270 3.53 -3.14 17.93
N GLN A 271 3.90 -4.07 18.83
CA GLN A 271 4.69 -5.24 18.51
C GLN A 271 3.90 -6.53 18.60
N CYS A 272 4.12 -7.42 17.66
CA CYS A 272 3.61 -8.80 17.66
C CYS A 272 4.74 -9.80 17.89
N ARG A 273 4.53 -10.78 18.79
CA ARG A 273 5.41 -11.93 19.01
C ARG A 273 4.71 -13.18 18.56
N PHE A 274 5.41 -14.05 17.87
CA PHE A 274 4.88 -15.34 17.41
C PHE A 274 6.02 -16.30 17.05
N THR A 275 5.69 -17.59 17.03
CA THR A 275 6.60 -18.64 16.57
C THR A 275 6.18 -19.04 15.16
N VAL A 276 7.11 -19.18 14.23
CA VAL A 276 6.84 -19.69 12.88
C VAL A 276 7.34 -21.11 12.75
N ARG A 277 6.43 -22.01 12.41
CA ARG A 277 6.74 -23.39 12.01
C ARG A 277 6.83 -23.46 10.49
N ARG A 278 7.90 -24.08 9.99
CA ARG A 278 8.12 -24.31 8.57
C ARG A 278 8.44 -25.77 8.34
N LYS A 279 7.89 -26.36 7.31
CA LYS A 279 8.12 -27.77 7.00
C LYS A 279 9.59 -28.02 6.67
N GLY A 280 10.23 -28.91 7.42
CA GLY A 280 11.64 -29.29 7.20
C GLY A 280 12.68 -28.29 7.70
N ARG A 281 12.28 -27.27 8.47
CA ARG A 281 13.17 -26.29 9.13
C ARG A 281 12.83 -26.21 10.63
N ASP A 282 13.74 -25.67 11.41
CA ASP A 282 13.49 -25.40 12.83
C ASP A 282 12.43 -24.29 13.01
N ASP A 283 11.68 -24.37 14.11
CA ASP A 283 10.74 -23.33 14.50
C ASP A 283 11.50 -22.02 14.81
N LEU A 284 10.93 -20.88 14.42
CA LEU A 284 11.57 -19.57 14.48
C LEU A 284 10.75 -18.61 15.34
N ASP A 285 11.32 -18.15 16.46
CA ASP A 285 10.66 -17.14 17.30
C ASP A 285 10.92 -15.74 16.75
N LEU A 286 9.85 -14.97 16.55
CA LEU A 286 9.84 -13.70 15.86
C LEU A 286 9.23 -12.58 16.67
N LEU A 287 9.84 -11.41 16.53
CA LEU A 287 9.28 -10.13 16.88
C LEU A 287 9.00 -9.38 15.60
N LEU A 288 7.75 -8.97 15.40
CA LEU A 288 7.35 -8.10 14.29
C LEU A 288 7.02 -6.71 14.85
N ASN A 289 7.71 -5.70 14.36
CA ASN A 289 7.47 -4.31 14.76
C ASN A 289 6.31 -3.66 13.99
N LEU A 290 5.18 -4.38 13.93
CA LEU A 290 3.89 -3.94 13.41
C LEU A 290 2.76 -4.58 14.23
N PRO A 291 1.69 -3.84 14.56
CA PRO A 291 0.56 -4.38 15.31
C PRO A 291 -0.41 -5.13 14.41
N GLY A 292 -1.11 -6.10 14.99
CA GLY A 292 -2.25 -6.76 14.38
C GLY A 292 -1.95 -8.10 13.73
N ARG A 293 -2.90 -9.02 13.90
CA ARG A 293 -2.86 -10.38 13.33
C ARG A 293 -2.71 -10.38 11.80
N HIS A 294 -3.31 -9.41 11.10
CA HIS A 294 -3.18 -9.26 9.65
C HIS A 294 -1.74 -8.95 9.23
N ASN A 295 -0.98 -8.21 10.03
CA ASN A 295 0.43 -7.94 9.75
C ASN A 295 1.31 -9.16 10.01
N VAL A 296 0.92 -10.05 10.93
CA VAL A 296 1.57 -11.36 11.05
C VAL A 296 1.36 -12.20 9.79
N LEU A 297 0.17 -12.20 9.18
CA LEU A 297 -0.07 -12.85 7.89
C LEU A 297 0.81 -12.25 6.78
N ASN A 298 0.93 -10.92 6.72
CA ASN A 298 1.84 -10.25 5.77
C ASN A 298 3.31 -10.66 6.00
N ALA A 299 3.73 -10.81 7.25
CA ALA A 299 5.08 -11.28 7.60
C ALA A 299 5.29 -12.74 7.23
N LEU A 300 4.29 -13.62 7.43
CA LEU A 300 4.36 -15.03 7.01
C LEU A 300 4.56 -15.16 5.49
N ALA A 301 3.89 -14.32 4.70
CA ALA A 301 4.12 -14.25 3.26
C ALA A 301 5.58 -13.90 2.93
N ALA A 302 6.14 -12.88 3.62
CA ALA A 302 7.53 -12.50 3.44
C ALA A 302 8.50 -13.61 3.85
N ILE A 303 8.23 -14.32 4.94
CA ILE A 303 9.00 -15.47 5.41
C ILE A 303 8.93 -16.63 4.40
N ALA A 304 7.74 -16.91 3.85
CA ALA A 304 7.56 -17.94 2.83
C ALA A 304 8.42 -17.64 1.58
N VAL A 305 8.33 -16.43 1.04
CA VAL A 305 9.13 -15.99 -0.11
C VAL A 305 10.64 -16.05 0.20
N ALA A 306 11.05 -15.57 1.38
CA ALA A 306 12.45 -15.59 1.80
C ALA A 306 13.00 -17.03 1.96
N SER A 307 12.14 -17.94 2.44
CA SER A 307 12.50 -19.36 2.61
C SER A 307 12.68 -20.08 1.28
N GLU A 308 11.91 -19.73 0.25
CA GLU A 308 12.07 -20.26 -1.12
C GLU A 308 13.38 -19.79 -1.80
N ASP A 309 13.85 -18.60 -1.45
CA ASP A 309 15.12 -18.06 -1.97
C ASP A 309 16.33 -18.34 -1.03
N ASP A 310 16.19 -19.26 -0.08
CA ASP A 310 17.23 -19.66 0.89
C ASP A 310 17.88 -18.46 1.59
N ILE A 311 17.08 -17.51 2.04
CA ILE A 311 17.52 -16.41 2.90
C ILE A 311 17.71 -16.94 4.33
N ASP A 312 18.83 -16.56 4.94
CA ASP A 312 19.19 -16.97 6.30
C ASP A 312 18.14 -16.49 7.33
N ASP A 313 17.78 -17.37 8.26
CA ASP A 313 16.81 -17.09 9.33
C ASP A 313 17.21 -15.87 10.18
N ALA A 314 18.51 -15.66 10.43
CA ALA A 314 18.99 -14.50 11.16
C ALA A 314 18.64 -13.18 10.46
N ALA A 315 18.71 -13.13 9.14
CA ALA A 315 18.32 -11.94 8.36
C ALA A 315 16.81 -11.71 8.41
N ILE A 316 16.00 -12.78 8.37
CA ILE A 316 14.54 -12.71 8.50
C ILE A 316 14.17 -12.15 9.88
N VAL A 317 14.72 -12.73 10.96
CA VAL A 317 14.46 -12.30 12.34
C VAL A 317 14.79 -10.81 12.53
N GLN A 318 15.98 -10.43 12.08
CA GLN A 318 16.47 -9.07 12.25
C GLN A 318 15.64 -8.07 11.44
N ALA A 319 15.32 -8.37 10.17
CA ALA A 319 14.53 -7.49 9.31
C ALA A 319 13.15 -7.19 9.88
N LEU A 320 12.47 -8.21 10.43
CA LEU A 320 11.13 -8.06 11.00
C LEU A 320 11.15 -7.30 12.33
N ALA A 321 12.17 -7.53 13.16
CA ALA A 321 12.32 -6.83 14.44
C ALA A 321 12.70 -5.35 14.27
N GLU A 322 13.50 -5.03 13.26
CA GLU A 322 13.97 -3.68 12.95
C GLU A 322 13.08 -2.93 11.95
N PHE A 323 11.96 -3.54 11.51
CA PHE A 323 11.07 -2.94 10.53
C PHE A 323 10.50 -1.61 11.05
N GLN A 324 10.76 -0.53 10.31
CA GLN A 324 10.36 0.83 10.71
C GLN A 324 8.96 1.23 10.26
N GLY A 325 8.20 0.29 9.71
CA GLY A 325 6.86 0.54 9.20
C GLY A 325 6.84 1.22 7.83
N ILE A 326 5.63 1.52 7.41
CA ILE A 326 5.31 2.14 6.12
C ILE A 326 4.46 3.36 6.42
N GLY A 327 4.67 4.43 5.67
CA GLY A 327 3.86 5.62 5.81
C GLY A 327 2.37 5.30 5.68
N ARG A 328 1.59 5.78 6.62
CA ARG A 328 0.14 5.59 6.67
C ARG A 328 -0.32 4.12 6.80
N ARG A 329 0.46 3.22 7.42
CA ARG A 329 0.07 1.85 7.77
C ARG A 329 0.26 1.66 9.27
N PHE A 330 -0.79 1.93 10.03
CA PHE A 330 -0.76 2.06 11.49
C PHE A 330 0.45 2.91 11.96
N GLN A 331 0.66 4.02 11.28
CA GLN A 331 1.84 4.88 11.50
C GLN A 331 1.66 5.66 12.80
N HIS A 332 2.51 5.40 13.77
CA HIS A 332 2.58 6.20 15.00
C HIS A 332 3.21 7.56 14.66
N LEU A 333 2.44 8.65 14.83
CA LEU A 333 2.89 10.02 14.56
C LEU A 333 3.40 10.75 15.79
N GLY A 334 3.10 10.26 16.98
CA GLY A 334 3.57 10.80 18.24
C GLY A 334 2.62 10.55 19.40
N ALA A 335 3.10 10.87 20.60
CA ALA A 335 2.29 11.09 21.80
C ALA A 335 2.43 12.56 22.17
N PHE A 336 1.33 13.23 22.42
CA PHE A 336 1.26 14.68 22.61
C PHE A 336 0.68 15.00 23.98
N ASP A 337 1.42 15.79 24.74
CA ASP A 337 0.94 16.36 26.02
C ASP A 337 -0.03 17.50 25.73
N THR A 338 -1.30 17.28 26.01
CA THR A 338 -2.36 18.27 25.85
C THR A 338 -2.80 18.81 27.22
N PRO A 339 -3.51 19.94 27.29
CA PRO A 339 -4.09 20.42 28.56
C PRO A 339 -5.06 19.44 29.22
N LYS A 340 -5.50 18.41 28.50
CA LYS A 340 -6.39 17.35 29.02
C LYS A 340 -5.68 16.02 29.31
N GLY A 341 -4.36 15.95 29.15
CA GLY A 341 -3.53 14.76 29.33
C GLY A 341 -2.85 14.28 28.05
N GLU A 342 -2.19 13.11 28.11
CA GLU A 342 -1.46 12.56 26.98
C GLU A 342 -2.41 11.91 25.95
N VAL A 343 -2.24 12.24 24.67
CA VAL A 343 -2.95 11.64 23.55
C VAL A 343 -1.97 11.06 22.54
N MET A 344 -2.16 9.77 22.20
CA MET A 344 -1.39 9.09 21.14
C MET A 344 -2.07 9.32 19.80
N LEU A 345 -1.31 9.71 18.74
CA LEU A 345 -1.81 9.86 17.36
C LEU A 345 -1.26 8.78 16.44
N VAL A 346 -2.18 8.12 15.74
CA VAL A 346 -1.89 7.09 14.71
C VAL A 346 -2.59 7.46 13.41
N ASP A 347 -1.91 7.29 12.27
CA ASP A 347 -2.49 7.44 10.91
C ASP A 347 -2.51 6.12 10.16
N ASP A 348 -3.64 5.82 9.50
CA ASP A 348 -3.79 4.62 8.69
C ASP A 348 -4.49 4.92 7.36
N TYR A 349 -4.07 4.20 6.32
CA TYR A 349 -4.59 4.38 4.97
C TYR A 349 -5.88 3.60 4.70
N GLY A 350 -6.22 2.64 5.56
CA GLY A 350 -7.35 1.73 5.38
C GLY A 350 -8.64 2.48 5.06
N HIS A 351 -9.32 2.04 4.02
CA HIS A 351 -10.51 2.69 3.48
C HIS A 351 -11.60 1.70 3.06
N HIS A 352 -11.34 0.40 3.17
CA HIS A 352 -12.33 -0.67 3.06
C HIS A 352 -12.79 -1.11 4.46
N PRO A 353 -14.05 -1.53 4.68
CA PRO A 353 -14.52 -1.95 6.01
C PRO A 353 -13.67 -3.03 6.67
N SER A 354 -13.18 -4.01 5.91
CA SER A 354 -12.28 -5.06 6.42
C SER A 354 -10.93 -4.52 6.90
N GLU A 355 -10.35 -3.53 6.20
CA GLU A 355 -9.13 -2.83 6.66
C GLU A 355 -9.41 -2.06 7.95
N VAL A 356 -10.52 -1.32 8.02
CA VAL A 356 -10.94 -0.57 9.21
C VAL A 356 -11.13 -1.53 10.40
N ALA A 357 -11.79 -2.66 10.18
CA ALA A 357 -11.98 -3.69 11.22
C ALA A 357 -10.64 -4.26 11.70
N ALA A 358 -9.71 -4.53 10.79
CA ALA A 358 -8.38 -5.04 11.13
C ALA A 358 -7.58 -4.02 11.97
N THR A 359 -7.65 -2.75 11.60
CA THR A 359 -6.98 -1.65 12.31
C THR A 359 -7.57 -1.43 13.70
N ILE A 360 -8.91 -1.42 13.85
CA ILE A 360 -9.59 -1.35 15.15
C ILE A 360 -9.18 -2.53 16.05
N LYS A 361 -9.18 -3.75 15.51
CA LYS A 361 -8.75 -4.94 16.26
C LYS A 361 -7.29 -4.83 16.71
N ALA A 362 -6.41 -4.35 15.87
CA ALA A 362 -5.00 -4.12 16.20
C ALA A 362 -4.83 -3.07 17.30
N ALA A 363 -5.56 -1.95 17.23
CA ALA A 363 -5.58 -0.91 18.26
C ALA A 363 -6.08 -1.46 19.60
N ARG A 364 -7.19 -2.17 19.60
CA ARG A 364 -7.77 -2.79 20.82
C ARG A 364 -6.85 -3.82 21.47
N ALA A 365 -6.16 -4.63 20.63
CA ALA A 365 -5.23 -5.64 21.14
C ALA A 365 -3.95 -5.02 21.71
N GLY A 366 -3.40 -4.00 21.07
CA GLY A 366 -2.16 -3.35 21.51
C GLY A 366 -2.35 -2.40 22.68
N TRP A 367 -3.50 -1.74 22.76
CA TRP A 367 -3.80 -0.72 23.79
C TRP A 367 -5.18 -0.94 24.41
N PRO A 368 -5.41 -2.05 25.13
CA PRO A 368 -6.73 -2.46 25.61
C PRO A 368 -7.38 -1.48 26.58
N ASN A 369 -6.56 -0.65 27.25
CA ASN A 369 -7.02 0.30 28.26
C ASN A 369 -7.21 1.73 27.70
N LYS A 370 -6.83 1.99 26.45
CA LYS A 370 -7.01 3.31 25.84
C LYS A 370 -8.38 3.43 25.18
N ARG A 371 -9.02 4.57 25.34
CA ARG A 371 -10.21 4.93 24.57
C ARG A 371 -9.80 5.16 23.12
N LEU A 372 -10.45 4.48 22.18
CA LEU A 372 -10.19 4.63 20.75
C LEU A 372 -11.10 5.71 20.16
N VAL A 373 -10.52 6.84 19.81
CA VAL A 373 -11.19 7.93 19.08
C VAL A 373 -10.76 7.87 17.63
N MET A 374 -11.70 7.73 16.71
CA MET A 374 -11.41 7.62 15.29
C MET A 374 -11.92 8.85 14.54
N ALA A 375 -11.02 9.50 13.78
CA ALA A 375 -11.37 10.44 12.72
C ALA A 375 -11.30 9.68 11.39
N TYR A 376 -12.46 9.36 10.81
CA TYR A 376 -12.57 8.56 9.60
C TYR A 376 -13.04 9.38 8.41
N GLN A 377 -12.38 9.21 7.25
CA GLN A 377 -12.82 9.82 5.99
C GLN A 377 -13.18 8.72 4.99
N PRO A 378 -14.48 8.53 4.68
CA PRO A 378 -14.89 7.63 3.62
C PRO A 378 -14.29 8.05 2.27
N HIS A 379 -13.98 7.09 1.42
CA HIS A 379 -13.34 7.33 0.13
C HIS A 379 -14.18 6.75 -1.00
N ARG A 380 -14.67 7.60 -1.91
CA ARG A 380 -15.60 7.38 -3.01
C ARG A 380 -17.05 7.18 -2.54
N TYR A 381 -17.96 7.83 -3.22
CA TYR A 381 -19.39 7.66 -2.98
C TYR A 381 -19.91 6.28 -3.39
N SER A 382 -19.39 5.71 -4.49
CA SER A 382 -19.73 4.37 -4.94
C SER A 382 -19.42 3.32 -3.86
N ARG A 383 -18.20 3.31 -3.31
CA ARG A 383 -17.80 2.39 -2.24
C ARG A 383 -18.64 2.60 -0.97
N THR A 384 -18.89 3.85 -0.59
CA THR A 384 -19.74 4.17 0.57
C THR A 384 -21.16 3.63 0.40
N ARG A 385 -21.73 3.69 -0.81
CA ARG A 385 -23.03 3.11 -1.14
C ARG A 385 -23.02 1.58 -1.06
N ASP A 386 -22.04 0.97 -1.73
CA ASP A 386 -22.02 -0.48 -1.94
C ASP A 386 -21.70 -1.27 -0.66
N LEU A 387 -20.91 -0.66 0.25
CA LEU A 387 -20.50 -1.24 1.54
C LEU A 387 -21.10 -0.49 2.74
N TYR A 388 -22.26 0.11 2.53
CA TYR A 388 -22.86 1.04 3.52
C TYR A 388 -23.09 0.38 4.89
N GLU A 389 -23.71 -0.79 4.92
CA GLU A 389 -24.00 -1.51 6.17
C GLU A 389 -22.70 -2.00 6.87
N ASP A 390 -21.71 -2.42 6.09
CA ASP A 390 -20.42 -2.82 6.62
C ASP A 390 -19.68 -1.64 7.28
N PHE A 391 -19.75 -0.44 6.68
CA PHE A 391 -19.25 0.79 7.31
C PHE A 391 -19.98 1.14 8.59
N VAL A 392 -21.31 1.05 8.58
CA VAL A 392 -22.13 1.32 9.78
C VAL A 392 -21.74 0.34 10.90
N GLU A 393 -21.52 -0.94 10.57
CA GLU A 393 -21.12 -1.94 11.54
C GLU A 393 -19.73 -1.68 12.11
N VAL A 394 -18.72 -1.51 11.25
CA VAL A 394 -17.34 -1.40 11.70
C VAL A 394 -17.07 -0.09 12.44
N LEU A 395 -17.60 1.03 11.96
CA LEU A 395 -17.42 2.34 12.60
C LEU A 395 -18.16 2.48 13.94
N SER A 396 -19.14 1.61 14.20
CA SER A 396 -19.81 1.56 15.51
C SER A 396 -18.96 0.93 16.63
N GLN A 397 -17.78 0.35 16.29
CA GLN A 397 -16.93 -0.39 17.26
C GLN A 397 -15.91 0.50 18.00
N VAL A 398 -15.87 1.81 17.73
CA VAL A 398 -14.98 2.76 18.39
C VAL A 398 -15.67 3.49 19.56
N ASP A 399 -14.88 4.08 20.46
CA ASP A 399 -15.43 4.80 21.64
C ASP A 399 -15.80 6.25 21.33
N GLY A 400 -15.20 6.83 20.30
CA GLY A 400 -15.52 8.15 19.76
C GLY A 400 -15.32 8.17 18.26
N LEU A 401 -16.25 8.74 17.52
CA LEU A 401 -16.21 8.78 16.06
C LEU A 401 -16.41 10.20 15.55
N LEU A 402 -15.41 10.71 14.83
CA LEU A 402 -15.48 11.92 14.03
C LEU A 402 -15.50 11.51 12.55
N LEU A 403 -16.62 11.74 11.86
CA LEU A 403 -16.82 11.28 10.50
C LEU A 403 -16.73 12.46 9.53
N LEU A 404 -15.62 12.52 8.78
CA LEU A 404 -15.38 13.54 7.78
C LEU A 404 -16.26 13.30 6.55
N GLU A 405 -16.48 14.37 5.75
CA GLU A 405 -17.19 14.24 4.47
C GLU A 405 -16.44 13.30 3.51
N VAL A 406 -17.21 12.58 2.68
CA VAL A 406 -16.68 11.61 1.71
C VAL A 406 -15.66 12.29 0.79
N TYR A 407 -14.49 11.72 0.67
CA TYR A 407 -13.51 12.13 -0.35
C TYR A 407 -13.95 11.56 -1.71
N PRO A 408 -14.30 12.44 -2.68
CA PRO A 408 -14.99 12.00 -3.89
C PRO A 408 -14.11 11.22 -4.87
N ALA A 409 -12.79 11.43 -4.88
CA ALA A 409 -11.86 10.82 -5.83
C ALA A 409 -12.31 10.92 -7.30
N GLY A 410 -12.92 12.06 -7.67
CA GLY A 410 -13.41 12.32 -9.02
C GLY A 410 -14.84 11.83 -9.31
N GLU A 411 -15.52 11.23 -8.34
CA GLU A 411 -16.91 10.82 -8.47
C GLU A 411 -17.87 11.97 -8.16
N ALA A 412 -19.07 11.95 -8.79
CA ALA A 412 -20.17 12.81 -8.41
C ALA A 412 -20.84 12.30 -7.12
N PRO A 413 -21.42 13.17 -6.29
CA PRO A 413 -22.15 12.78 -5.10
C PRO A 413 -23.31 11.81 -5.42
N ILE A 414 -23.46 10.78 -4.57
CA ILE A 414 -24.56 9.81 -4.65
C ILE A 414 -25.48 10.03 -3.45
N ALA A 415 -26.76 10.25 -3.70
CA ALA A 415 -27.75 10.49 -2.64
C ALA A 415 -27.80 9.31 -1.66
N GLY A 416 -27.69 9.60 -0.35
CA GLY A 416 -27.72 8.59 0.71
C GLY A 416 -26.37 7.87 0.95
N ALA A 417 -25.33 8.14 0.14
CA ALA A 417 -23.99 7.60 0.30
C ALA A 417 -23.01 8.65 0.86
N ASP A 418 -23.50 9.55 1.69
CA ASP A 418 -22.73 10.62 2.32
C ASP A 418 -22.48 10.34 3.81
N SER A 419 -21.53 11.05 4.39
CA SER A 419 -21.16 10.87 5.79
C SER A 419 -22.27 11.27 6.78
N ARG A 420 -23.18 12.16 6.39
CA ARG A 420 -24.36 12.50 7.22
C ARG A 420 -25.35 11.35 7.31
N ALA A 421 -25.50 10.61 6.20
CA ALA A 421 -26.32 9.40 6.17
C ALA A 421 -25.70 8.32 7.07
N LEU A 422 -24.40 8.07 6.96
CA LEU A 422 -23.67 7.15 7.84
C LEU A 422 -23.81 7.53 9.31
N CYS A 423 -23.63 8.81 9.68
CA CYS A 423 -23.83 9.29 11.06
C CYS A 423 -25.23 8.97 11.59
N ARG A 424 -26.27 9.14 10.77
CA ARG A 424 -27.64 8.81 11.19
C ARG A 424 -27.81 7.32 11.47
N SER A 425 -27.31 6.46 10.58
CA SER A 425 -27.42 5.00 10.73
C SER A 425 -26.59 4.47 11.91
N ILE A 426 -25.36 4.98 12.11
CA ILE A 426 -24.50 4.63 13.24
C ILE A 426 -25.17 5.05 14.57
N ARG A 427 -25.71 6.26 14.63
CA ARG A 427 -26.43 6.75 15.83
C ARG A 427 -27.62 5.89 16.19
N LEU A 428 -28.36 5.39 15.19
CA LEU A 428 -29.50 4.48 15.40
C LEU A 428 -29.08 3.14 16.01
N ARG A 429 -27.85 2.68 15.81
CA ARG A 429 -27.31 1.47 16.47
C ARG A 429 -27.01 1.69 17.96
N GLY A 430 -26.83 2.93 18.39
CA GLY A 430 -26.70 3.31 19.80
C GLY A 430 -25.39 2.91 20.49
N GLN A 431 -24.37 2.47 19.75
CA GLN A 431 -23.08 2.06 20.31
C GLN A 431 -22.10 3.24 20.45
N VAL A 432 -22.12 4.17 19.49
CA VAL A 432 -21.36 5.42 19.48
C VAL A 432 -22.23 6.54 18.91
N ASP A 433 -22.06 7.76 19.43
CA ASP A 433 -22.69 8.97 18.85
C ASP A 433 -21.67 9.66 17.94
N PRO A 434 -21.78 9.54 16.61
CA PRO A 434 -20.83 10.08 15.69
C PRO A 434 -20.98 11.59 15.55
N ILE A 435 -19.85 12.30 15.47
CA ILE A 435 -19.77 13.72 15.16
C ILE A 435 -19.47 13.87 13.67
N TYR A 436 -20.36 14.52 12.93
CA TYR A 436 -20.11 14.86 11.54
C TYR A 436 -19.14 16.05 11.43
N VAL A 437 -18.13 15.93 10.58
CA VAL A 437 -17.09 16.93 10.35
C VAL A 437 -17.10 17.30 8.87
N ALA A 438 -17.48 18.53 8.54
CA ALA A 438 -17.64 18.95 7.15
C ALA A 438 -16.30 19.24 6.47
N THR A 439 -15.31 19.77 7.20
CA THR A 439 -14.00 20.15 6.65
C THR A 439 -12.85 19.74 7.57
N PRO A 440 -11.62 19.62 7.04
CA PRO A 440 -10.44 19.37 7.85
C PRO A 440 -10.21 20.39 8.98
N GLU A 441 -10.50 21.67 8.72
CA GLU A 441 -10.34 22.76 9.68
C GLU A 441 -11.30 22.57 10.87
N GLN A 442 -12.53 22.19 10.60
CA GLN A 442 -13.52 21.91 11.63
C GLN A 442 -13.07 20.74 12.54
N LEU A 443 -12.32 19.76 12.01
CA LEU A 443 -11.77 18.69 12.85
C LEU A 443 -10.82 19.25 13.90
N GLN A 444 -9.91 20.15 13.52
CA GLN A 444 -8.96 20.77 14.46
C GLN A 444 -9.66 21.56 15.56
N GLU A 445 -10.73 22.24 15.23
CA GLU A 445 -11.54 23.00 16.18
C GLU A 445 -12.28 22.12 17.21
N ILE A 446 -12.77 20.95 16.75
CA ILE A 446 -13.56 20.03 17.59
C ILE A 446 -12.70 19.12 18.46
N LEU A 447 -11.53 18.70 17.98
CA LEU A 447 -10.67 17.74 18.69
C LEU A 447 -10.39 18.11 20.15
N PRO A 448 -10.08 19.36 20.51
CA PRO A 448 -9.86 19.76 21.91
C PRO A 448 -11.04 19.46 22.83
N ASP A 449 -12.27 19.49 22.33
CA ASP A 449 -13.47 19.21 23.14
C ASP A 449 -13.77 17.72 23.28
N VAL A 450 -13.33 16.91 22.31
CA VAL A 450 -13.59 15.46 22.23
C VAL A 450 -12.54 14.64 22.96
N LEU A 451 -11.26 15.04 22.87
CA LEU A 451 -10.13 14.28 23.39
C LEU A 451 -10.07 14.30 24.92
N LYS A 452 -9.55 13.21 25.48
CA LYS A 452 -9.34 12.99 26.93
C LYS A 452 -7.96 12.39 27.18
N ASP A 453 -7.53 12.47 28.42
CA ASP A 453 -6.30 11.82 28.86
C ASP A 453 -6.31 10.31 28.54
N GLY A 454 -5.19 9.84 28.03
CA GLY A 454 -4.99 8.43 27.68
C GLY A 454 -5.63 8.00 26.35
N ASP A 455 -6.22 8.89 25.55
CA ASP A 455 -6.82 8.54 24.28
C ASP A 455 -5.79 8.03 23.25
N LEU A 456 -6.25 7.12 22.40
CA LEU A 456 -5.65 6.81 21.13
C LEU A 456 -6.51 7.46 20.03
N LEU A 457 -5.99 8.55 19.45
CA LEU A 457 -6.60 9.19 18.28
C LEU A 457 -6.08 8.52 17.01
N MET A 458 -6.99 7.98 16.23
CA MET A 458 -6.68 7.35 14.95
C MET A 458 -7.29 8.15 13.81
N THR A 459 -6.46 8.64 12.89
CA THR A 459 -6.92 9.16 11.60
C THR A 459 -6.88 8.04 10.57
N GLN A 460 -8.00 7.82 9.84
CA GLN A 460 -8.04 6.72 8.86
C GLN A 460 -8.80 7.07 7.60
N GLY A 461 -8.25 6.67 6.43
CA GLY A 461 -8.85 6.85 5.11
C GLY A 461 -7.83 7.11 4.01
N ALA A 462 -8.20 6.88 2.74
CA ALA A 462 -7.32 7.04 1.57
C ALA A 462 -7.28 8.48 1.00
N GLY A 463 -8.14 9.38 1.49
CA GLY A 463 -8.24 10.76 1.03
C GLY A 463 -7.19 11.70 1.63
N ASN A 464 -7.56 12.99 1.71
CA ASN A 464 -6.68 14.03 2.23
C ASN A 464 -6.51 14.00 3.77
N ILE A 465 -7.20 13.11 4.48
CA ILE A 465 -7.06 12.93 5.93
C ILE A 465 -5.61 12.64 6.35
N GLY A 466 -4.80 11.98 5.51
CA GLY A 466 -3.39 11.75 5.82
C GLY A 466 -2.53 13.02 5.80
N ALA A 467 -2.91 14.06 5.04
CA ALA A 467 -2.28 15.38 5.14
C ALA A 467 -2.68 16.07 6.44
N LEU A 468 -3.95 15.96 6.80
CA LEU A 468 -4.48 16.45 8.07
C LEU A 468 -3.82 15.77 9.28
N ALA A 469 -3.57 14.46 9.24
CA ALA A 469 -2.86 13.75 10.30
C ALA A 469 -1.46 14.33 10.56
N ARG A 470 -0.70 14.64 9.51
CA ARG A 470 0.61 15.30 9.64
C ARG A 470 0.49 16.72 10.19
N GLN A 471 -0.52 17.45 9.76
CA GLN A 471 -0.80 18.80 10.28
C GLN A 471 -1.15 18.74 11.78
N LEU A 472 -2.00 17.80 12.20
CA LEU A 472 -2.31 17.57 13.61
C LEU A 472 -1.06 17.24 14.43
N ALA A 473 -0.16 16.40 13.90
CA ALA A 473 1.10 16.09 14.56
C ALA A 473 2.01 17.32 14.70
N SER A 474 2.07 18.17 13.67
CA SER A 474 2.91 19.40 13.70
C SER A 474 2.32 20.52 14.56
N SER A 475 1.01 20.54 14.80
CA SER A 475 0.31 21.54 15.63
C SER A 475 -0.06 21.00 17.02
N GLU A 476 0.58 19.89 17.46
CA GLU A 476 0.27 19.28 18.76
C GLU A 476 -1.24 19.08 18.99
N LEU A 477 -1.92 18.53 17.98
CA LEU A 477 -3.36 18.27 17.95
C LEU A 477 -4.27 19.51 17.98
N GLY A 478 -3.73 20.69 17.63
CA GLY A 478 -4.49 21.94 17.63
C GLY A 478 -4.55 22.64 19.00
N PHE A 479 -3.86 22.11 20.00
CA PHE A 479 -3.67 22.79 21.28
C PHE A 479 -2.48 23.76 21.18
N SER A 480 -2.63 24.86 20.43
CA SER A 480 -1.61 25.91 20.37
C SER A 480 -1.52 26.71 21.67
N ASP A 481 -0.36 27.35 21.93
CA ASP A 481 -0.07 28.11 23.15
C ASP A 481 -1.07 29.25 23.47
N ASP A 482 -1.81 29.71 22.45
CA ASP A 482 -2.86 30.73 22.62
C ASP A 482 -4.06 30.28 23.46
N ASN A 483 -4.23 28.97 23.71
CA ASN A 483 -5.32 28.40 24.51
C ASN A 483 -4.88 28.00 25.94
N LYS A 484 -3.59 28.12 26.29
CA LYS A 484 -3.11 27.79 27.65
C LYS A 484 -3.52 28.84 28.70
N ASP A 485 -3.81 30.06 28.26
CA ASP A 485 -4.13 31.17 29.17
C ASP A 485 -5.62 31.31 29.50
N THR A 486 -6.53 30.51 28.88
CA THR A 486 -7.99 30.66 29.08
C THR A 486 -8.60 29.65 30.08
N ILE A 487 -7.79 28.74 30.69
CA ILE A 487 -8.31 27.71 31.60
C ILE A 487 -7.85 27.97 33.08
N SER A 488 -7.29 29.12 33.37
CA SER A 488 -6.88 29.50 34.75
C SER A 488 -7.78 30.59 35.37
N GLU A 489 -9.10 30.54 35.15
CA GLU A 489 -10.05 31.27 35.97
C GLU A 489 -11.20 30.37 36.48
#